data_1174345159348c43f1ca2e16e0e8e5a1
#
_entry.id   1174345159348c43f1ca2e16e0e8e5a1
#
_cell.length_a   1.000
_cell.length_b   1.000
_cell.length_c   1.000
_cell.angle_alpha   90.00
_cell.angle_beta   90.00
_cell.angle_gamma   90.00
#
_symmetry.space_group_name_H-M   'P 1'
#
loop_
_entity.id
_entity.type
_entity.pdbx_description
1 polymer ?
#
loop_
_entity_poly.entity_id
_entity_poly.type
_entity_poly.pdbx_seq_one_letter_code
_entity_poly.pdbx_strand_id
1 'polypeptide(L)'
;MSTQATITRSELIEILVEQQPHLAHRDVELAVKAMLERLSDSFTEGERIEIRGFGSFSLHYREARVGRNPKTGESVSVEGKFSPHFKPGKELKERVDSYSESQSLESPPLES
;
A
#
# COMPACT_ATOMS: atom_id res chain seq x y z
N MET A 1 5.30 21.98 -1.02
CA MET A 1 4.54 20.77 -0.74
C MET A 1 4.56 19.87 -1.96
N SER A 2 5.12 18.70 -1.83
CA SER A 2 5.16 17.77 -2.96
C SER A 2 3.85 17.00 -3.03
N THR A 3 3.29 16.94 -4.22
CA THR A 3 2.11 16.14 -4.48
C THR A 3 2.54 14.82 -5.10
N GLN A 4 2.09 13.76 -4.51
CA GLN A 4 2.36 12.43 -5.01
C GLN A 4 1.28 12.06 -6.01
N ALA A 5 1.69 11.58 -7.18
CA ALA A 5 0.74 11.08 -8.17
C ALA A 5 0.02 9.85 -7.61
N THR A 6 -1.24 9.72 -7.94
CA THR A 6 -2.04 8.59 -7.49
C THR A 6 -2.44 7.74 -8.69
N ILE A 7 -2.28 6.43 -8.56
CA ILE A 7 -2.77 5.49 -9.55
C ILE A 7 -3.96 4.76 -8.96
N THR A 8 -5.10 4.88 -9.61
CA THR A 8 -6.32 4.18 -9.20
C THR A 8 -6.31 2.75 -9.75
N ARG A 9 -7.21 1.91 -9.24
CA ARG A 9 -7.35 0.55 -9.76
C ARG A 9 -7.68 0.55 -11.26
N SER A 10 -8.54 1.45 -11.69
CA SER A 10 -8.90 1.56 -13.11
C SER A 10 -7.70 1.92 -13.97
N GLU A 11 -6.89 2.86 -13.50
CA GLU A 11 -5.69 3.27 -14.22
C GLU A 11 -4.65 2.15 -14.27
N LEU A 12 -4.51 1.40 -13.18
CA LEU A 12 -3.63 0.24 -13.15
C LEU A 12 -4.05 -0.79 -14.20
N ILE A 13 -5.35 -1.05 -14.30
CA ILE A 13 -5.88 -1.98 -15.29
C ILE A 13 -5.56 -1.50 -16.70
N GLU A 14 -5.75 -0.20 -16.97
CA GLU A 14 -5.45 0.36 -18.29
C GLU A 14 -3.98 0.25 -18.67
N ILE A 15 -3.09 0.51 -17.70
CA ILE A 15 -1.65 0.36 -17.91
C ILE A 15 -1.31 -1.08 -18.26
N LEU A 16 -1.88 -2.04 -17.53
CA LEU A 16 -1.63 -3.46 -17.77
C LEU A 16 -2.18 -3.90 -19.13
N VAL A 17 -3.32 -3.39 -19.52
CA VAL A 17 -3.90 -3.67 -20.85
C VAL A 17 -2.94 -3.24 -21.94
N GLU A 18 -2.35 -2.05 -21.82
CA GLU A 18 -1.38 -1.57 -22.79
C GLU A 18 -0.10 -2.40 -22.83
N GLN A 19 0.34 -2.88 -21.68
CA GLN A 19 1.55 -3.69 -21.57
C GLN A 19 1.35 -5.12 -22.03
N GLN A 20 0.11 -5.59 -22.11
CA GLN A 20 -0.23 -6.95 -22.48
C GLN A 20 -1.22 -6.95 -23.65
N PRO A 21 -0.79 -6.47 -24.83
CA PRO A 21 -1.72 -6.29 -25.95
C PRO A 21 -2.32 -7.59 -26.50
N HIS A 22 -1.72 -8.73 -26.15
CA HIS A 22 -2.23 -10.04 -26.56
C HIS A 22 -3.37 -10.54 -25.67
N LEU A 23 -3.67 -9.85 -24.56
CA LEU A 23 -4.74 -10.22 -23.67
C LEU A 23 -5.95 -9.30 -23.89
N ALA A 24 -7.14 -9.86 -23.78
CA ALA A 24 -8.36 -9.07 -23.87
C ALA A 24 -8.48 -8.17 -22.65
N HIS A 25 -8.97 -6.96 -22.84
CA HIS A 25 -9.19 -6.00 -21.77
C HIS A 25 -9.97 -6.61 -20.60
N ARG A 26 -11.04 -7.34 -20.94
CA ARG A 26 -11.89 -7.98 -19.94
C ARG A 26 -11.11 -8.99 -19.07
N ASP A 27 -10.22 -9.75 -19.68
CA ASP A 27 -9.45 -10.76 -18.97
C ASP A 27 -8.48 -10.11 -17.99
N VAL A 28 -7.85 -9.02 -18.39
CA VAL A 28 -6.94 -8.27 -17.52
C VAL A 28 -7.73 -7.69 -16.33
N GLU A 29 -8.88 -7.11 -16.60
CA GLU A 29 -9.74 -6.53 -15.56
C GLU A 29 -10.17 -7.59 -14.54
N LEU A 30 -10.63 -8.73 -15.02
CA LEU A 30 -11.05 -9.82 -14.15
C LEU A 30 -9.90 -10.38 -13.32
N ALA A 31 -8.72 -10.49 -13.92
CA ALA A 31 -7.54 -10.98 -13.21
C ALA A 31 -7.14 -10.04 -12.07
N VAL A 32 -7.09 -8.75 -12.34
CA VAL A 32 -6.73 -7.76 -11.31
C VAL A 32 -7.75 -7.78 -10.17
N LYS A 33 -9.03 -7.79 -10.51
CA LYS A 33 -10.10 -7.85 -9.50
C LYS A 33 -10.00 -9.11 -8.66
N ALA A 34 -9.76 -10.25 -9.29
CA ALA A 34 -9.65 -11.53 -8.58
C ALA A 34 -8.48 -11.53 -7.61
N MET A 35 -7.32 -10.99 -8.02
CA MET A 35 -6.16 -10.91 -7.15
C MET A 35 -6.42 -10.02 -5.94
N LEU A 36 -6.99 -8.83 -6.15
CA LEU A 36 -7.28 -7.91 -5.05
C LEU A 36 -8.32 -8.48 -4.10
N GLU A 37 -9.32 -9.16 -4.62
CA GLU A 37 -10.33 -9.81 -3.83
C GLU A 37 -9.74 -10.94 -2.99
N ARG A 38 -8.86 -11.74 -3.57
CA ARG A 38 -8.19 -12.82 -2.85
C ARG A 38 -7.32 -12.26 -1.72
N LEU A 39 -6.61 -11.18 -1.95
CA LEU A 39 -5.81 -10.54 -0.91
C LEU A 39 -6.71 -10.05 0.23
N SER A 40 -7.83 -9.45 -0.11
CA SER A 40 -8.80 -8.98 0.89
C SER A 40 -9.34 -10.13 1.73
N ASP A 41 -9.68 -11.24 1.09
CA ASP A 41 -10.20 -12.42 1.78
C ASP A 41 -9.16 -12.99 2.74
N SER A 42 -7.90 -13.06 2.32
CA SER A 42 -6.83 -13.54 3.18
C SER A 42 -6.66 -12.66 4.41
N PHE A 43 -6.74 -11.35 4.24
CA PHE A 43 -6.67 -10.43 5.38
C PHE A 43 -7.82 -10.63 6.36
N THR A 44 -9.04 -10.83 5.86
CA THR A 44 -10.19 -11.03 6.75
C THR A 44 -10.09 -12.34 7.52
N GLU A 45 -9.33 -13.29 7.02
CA GLU A 45 -9.07 -14.55 7.70
C GLU A 45 -7.82 -14.53 8.58
N GLY A 46 -7.16 -13.39 8.64
CA GLY A 46 -5.97 -13.22 9.47
C GLY A 46 -4.70 -13.83 8.90
N GLU A 47 -4.71 -14.16 7.63
CA GLU A 47 -3.55 -14.77 6.98
C GLU A 47 -2.47 -13.75 6.65
N ARG A 48 -1.22 -14.19 6.71
CA ARG A 48 -0.08 -13.42 6.23
C ARG A 48 0.11 -13.74 4.74
N ILE A 49 0.36 -12.71 3.95
CA ILE A 49 0.56 -12.89 2.51
C ILE A 49 2.00 -12.51 2.18
N GLU A 50 2.74 -13.41 1.56
CA GLU A 50 4.09 -13.12 1.11
C GLU A 50 4.14 -13.18 -0.41
N ILE A 51 4.59 -12.09 -1.04
CA ILE A 51 4.77 -12.03 -2.48
C ILE A 51 6.25 -11.83 -2.74
N ARG A 52 6.91 -12.89 -3.17
CA ARG A 52 8.35 -12.89 -3.40
C ARG A 52 8.74 -11.80 -4.39
N GLY A 53 9.76 -11.02 -4.03
CA GLY A 53 10.22 -9.92 -4.86
C GLY A 53 9.44 -8.63 -4.68
N PHE A 54 8.36 -8.66 -3.94
CA PHE A 54 7.52 -7.49 -3.73
C PHE A 54 7.44 -7.11 -2.25
N GLY A 55 6.95 -7.98 -1.42
CA GLY A 55 6.83 -7.71 0.01
C GLY A 55 5.85 -8.63 0.70
N SER A 56 5.53 -8.30 1.93
CA SER A 56 4.59 -9.09 2.73
C SER A 56 3.52 -8.20 3.35
N PHE A 57 2.33 -8.77 3.43
CA PHE A 57 1.17 -8.14 4.06
C PHE A 57 0.82 -8.96 5.30
N SER A 58 0.58 -8.29 6.41
CA SER A 58 0.22 -8.96 7.66
C SER A 58 -0.70 -8.06 8.46
N LEU A 59 -1.32 -8.64 9.49
CA LEU A 59 -2.12 -7.88 10.42
C LEU A 59 -1.31 -7.63 11.68
N HIS A 60 -1.33 -6.40 12.14
CA HIS A 60 -0.71 -6.03 13.42
C HIS A 60 -1.81 -5.66 14.39
N TYR A 61 -1.74 -6.23 15.57
CA TYR A 61 -2.67 -5.88 16.62
C TYR A 61 -2.23 -4.60 17.29
N ARG A 62 -3.14 -3.66 17.41
CA ARG A 62 -2.91 -2.43 18.14
C ARG A 62 -3.71 -2.50 19.43
N GLU A 63 -2.99 -2.43 20.54
CA GLU A 63 -3.62 -2.54 21.85
C GLU A 63 -4.58 -1.38 22.14
N ALA A 64 -5.56 -1.65 22.98
CA ALA A 64 -6.45 -0.64 23.49
C ALA A 64 -5.62 0.44 24.21
N ARG A 65 -5.99 1.66 24.02
CA ARG A 65 -5.26 2.79 24.61
C ARG A 65 -6.21 3.93 24.93
N VAL A 66 -5.71 4.88 25.70
CA VAL A 66 -6.43 6.12 25.97
C VAL A 66 -5.87 7.19 25.05
N GLY A 67 -6.74 7.75 24.22
CA GLY A 67 -6.39 8.88 23.38
C GLY A 67 -7.02 10.15 23.91
N ARG A 68 -6.80 11.25 23.23
CA ARG A 68 -7.42 12.53 23.56
C ARG A 68 -8.16 13.08 22.35
N ASN A 69 -9.33 13.62 22.62
CA ASN A 69 -10.09 14.34 21.61
C ASN A 69 -9.39 15.68 21.35
N PRO A 70 -8.89 15.92 20.14
CA PRO A 70 -8.15 17.17 19.86
C PRO A 70 -9.00 18.43 19.99
N LYS A 71 -10.32 18.32 19.93
CA LYS A 71 -11.21 19.47 20.05
C LYS A 71 -11.53 19.83 21.50
N THR A 72 -11.71 18.83 22.34
CA THR A 72 -12.13 19.04 23.75
C THR A 72 -11.03 18.76 24.74
N GLY A 73 -9.99 18.03 24.36
CA GLY A 73 -8.94 17.60 25.25
C GLY A 73 -9.35 16.46 26.18
N GLU A 74 -10.57 15.97 26.04
CA GLU A 74 -11.06 14.88 26.88
C GLU A 74 -10.41 13.54 26.52
N SER A 75 -10.23 12.69 27.52
CA SER A 75 -9.75 11.33 27.32
C SER A 75 -10.83 10.48 26.67
N VAL A 76 -10.44 9.71 25.65
CA VAL A 76 -11.34 8.75 25.01
C VAL A 76 -10.66 7.39 24.96
N SER A 77 -11.44 6.35 25.19
CA SER A 77 -10.95 4.98 25.07
C SER A 77 -10.90 4.58 23.60
N VAL A 78 -9.75 4.08 23.19
CA VAL A 78 -9.57 3.53 21.84
C VAL A 78 -9.44 2.03 22.01
N GLU A 79 -10.37 1.29 21.41
CA GLU A 79 -10.35 -0.17 21.47
C GLU A 79 -9.18 -0.75 20.71
N GLY A 80 -8.72 -1.91 21.19
CA GLY A 80 -7.72 -2.68 20.45
C GLY A 80 -8.30 -3.20 19.15
N LYS A 81 -7.49 -3.24 18.11
CA LYS A 81 -7.92 -3.75 16.81
C LYS A 81 -6.73 -4.19 15.98
N PHE A 82 -7.00 -5.03 15.00
CA PHE A 82 -6.00 -5.40 14.01
C PHE A 82 -5.98 -4.37 12.89
N SER A 83 -4.81 -4.06 12.40
CA SER A 83 -4.65 -3.21 11.23
C SER A 83 -3.74 -3.85 10.20
N PRO A 84 -4.03 -3.64 8.91
CA PRO A 84 -3.18 -4.13 7.84
C PRO A 84 -1.83 -3.43 7.87
N HIS A 85 -0.78 -4.19 7.58
CA HIS A 85 0.57 -3.66 7.53
C HIS A 85 1.28 -4.26 6.32
N PHE A 86 1.93 -3.42 5.53
CA PHE A 86 2.74 -3.85 4.41
C PHE A 86 4.21 -3.60 4.69
N LYS A 87 5.03 -4.62 4.50
CA LYS A 87 6.47 -4.50 4.60
C LYS A 87 7.07 -4.79 3.23
N PRO A 88 7.73 -3.82 2.60
CA PRO A 88 8.35 -4.06 1.29
C PRO A 88 9.47 -5.08 1.40
N GLY A 89 9.63 -5.89 0.37
CA GLY A 89 10.75 -6.80 0.27
C GLY A 89 12.01 -6.04 -0.12
N LYS A 90 13.13 -6.72 -0.07
CA LYS A 90 14.43 -6.11 -0.35
C LYS A 90 14.49 -5.44 -1.72
N GLU A 91 14.00 -6.13 -2.74
CA GLU A 91 14.04 -5.65 -4.11
C GLU A 91 13.23 -4.38 -4.30
N LEU A 92 12.01 -4.35 -3.77
CA LEU A 92 11.16 -3.16 -3.85
C LEU A 92 11.77 -2.03 -3.05
N LYS A 93 12.29 -2.32 -1.87
CA LYS A 93 12.93 -1.30 -1.03
C LYS A 93 14.09 -0.64 -1.75
N GLU A 94 14.94 -1.43 -2.40
CA GLU A 94 16.08 -0.91 -3.15
C GLU A 94 15.65 0.00 -4.28
N ARG A 95 14.57 -0.34 -4.97
CA ARG A 95 14.03 0.48 -6.05
C ARG A 95 13.49 1.81 -5.54
N VAL A 96 12.85 1.81 -4.39
CA VAL A 96 12.35 3.04 -3.76
C VAL A 96 13.51 3.89 -3.25
N ASP A 97 14.54 3.26 -2.69
CA ASP A 97 15.73 3.97 -2.24
C ASP A 97 16.44 4.66 -3.42
N SER A 98 16.49 4.00 -4.56
CA SER A 98 17.05 4.59 -5.79
C SER A 98 16.24 5.82 -6.22
N TYR A 99 14.94 5.79 -6.10
CA TYR A 99 14.10 6.94 -6.39
C TYR A 99 14.40 8.10 -5.43
N SER A 100 14.58 7.80 -4.15
CA SER A 100 14.92 8.81 -3.15
C SER A 100 16.25 9.48 -3.45
N GLU A 101 17.26 8.71 -3.85
CA GLU A 101 18.56 9.22 -4.24
C GLU A 101 18.45 10.12 -5.48
N SER A 102 17.69 9.69 -6.46
CA SER A 102 17.48 10.44 -7.69
C SER A 102 16.81 11.79 -7.39
N GLN A 103 15.84 11.82 -6.51
CA GLN A 103 15.16 13.05 -6.11
C GLN A 103 16.09 13.98 -5.35
N SER A 104 16.97 13.43 -4.51
CA SER A 104 17.97 14.22 -3.78
C SER A 104 18.95 14.91 -4.71
N LEU A 105 19.34 14.23 -5.80
CA LEU A 105 20.29 14.77 -6.77
C LEU A 105 19.65 15.79 -7.70
N GLU A 106 18.40 15.62 -8.02
CA GLU A 106 17.69 16.50 -8.95
C GLU A 106 17.13 17.75 -8.30
N SER A 107 16.81 17.66 -7.04
CA SER A 107 16.19 18.75 -6.30
C SER A 107 17.09 19.19 -5.18
N PRO A 108 17.26 20.51 -4.94
CA PRO A 108 18.00 20.92 -3.77
C PRO A 108 17.29 20.43 -2.52
N PRO A 109 18.07 20.05 -1.48
CA PRO A 109 17.45 19.58 -0.26
C PRO A 109 16.55 20.68 0.31
N LEU A 110 15.36 20.26 0.71
CA LEU A 110 14.44 21.17 1.36
C LEU A 110 14.94 21.41 2.77
N GLU A 111 15.18 22.66 3.06
CA GLU A 111 15.50 23.02 4.43
C GLU A 111 14.21 22.97 5.23
N SER A 112 14.22 22.14 6.21
CA SER A 112 13.08 22.04 7.09
C SER A 112 13.13 23.07 8.21
#